data_489e379dcc71658f4bb9945f59e5471e
#
_entry.id   489e379dcc71658f4bb9945f59e5471e
#
_cell.length_a   1.000
_cell.length_b   1.000
_cell.length_c   1.000
_cell.angle_alpha   90.00
_cell.angle_beta   90.00
_cell.angle_gamma   90.00
#
_symmetry.space_group_name_H-M   'P 1'
#
loop_
_entity.id
_entity.type
_entity.pdbx_description
1 polymer ?
#
loop_
_entity_poly.entity_id
_entity_poly.type
_entity_poly.pdbx_seq_one_letter_code
_entity_poly.pdbx_strand_id
1 'polypeptide(L)'
;SPEAPVCKVGAQNTDVYFQGRETVNKYYDAVPDIVQEYMDKVAKVTGRQYHPFDYVGAPDATDVIVAIGSGCETIEETIEYLNAKRGTKYGLVKVRLYRPFDVKRFNEALPSSVKRITVLDRTKEPGAIGEPLYLDVVAALENKDIRVIGGRYGLSSKEFTPSMVFAIYKHAENNGFHGFTVGIEDDVTHKSLKVEEHIVTEPEGTTNCMFLSLIHI
;
A
#
# COMPACT_ATOMS: atom_id res chain seq x y z
N SER A 1 0.53 -24.18 -25.34
CA SER A 1 -0.68 -23.86 -26.11
C SER A 1 -1.25 -25.12 -26.73
N PRO A 2 -2.55 -25.16 -27.12
CA PRO A 2 -3.14 -26.30 -27.82
C PRO A 2 -2.44 -26.65 -29.13
N GLU A 3 -1.88 -25.64 -29.83
CA GLU A 3 -1.18 -25.78 -31.10
C GLU A 3 0.28 -26.32 -30.92
N ALA A 4 0.84 -26.15 -29.73
CA ALA A 4 2.17 -26.59 -29.39
C ALA A 4 2.20 -27.15 -27.95
N PRO A 5 1.60 -28.29 -27.71
CA PRO A 5 1.53 -28.87 -26.37
C PRO A 5 2.92 -29.29 -25.89
N VAL A 6 3.31 -28.82 -24.72
CA VAL A 6 4.54 -29.25 -24.03
C VAL A 6 4.14 -29.95 -22.74
N CYS A 7 4.50 -31.19 -22.59
CA CYS A 7 4.33 -31.95 -21.37
C CYS A 7 5.65 -31.94 -20.59
N LYS A 8 5.67 -31.34 -19.40
CA LYS A 8 6.75 -31.49 -18.42
C LYS A 8 6.29 -32.48 -17.37
N VAL A 9 6.82 -33.70 -17.43
CA VAL A 9 6.42 -34.77 -16.52
C VAL A 9 7.56 -35.07 -15.55
N GLY A 10 7.22 -35.26 -14.29
CA GLY A 10 8.12 -35.73 -13.26
C GLY A 10 9.02 -34.68 -12.62
N ALA A 11 9.91 -35.15 -11.75
CA ALA A 11 10.89 -34.33 -11.06
C ALA A 11 11.96 -33.81 -12.03
N GLN A 12 12.33 -32.57 -11.89
CA GLN A 12 13.47 -31.98 -12.59
C GLN A 12 14.71 -32.12 -11.72
N ASN A 13 15.87 -32.45 -12.32
CA ASN A 13 17.14 -32.43 -11.59
C ASN A 13 17.55 -30.97 -11.25
N THR A 14 18.53 -30.85 -10.39
CA THR A 14 18.96 -29.55 -9.84
C THR A 14 19.34 -28.55 -10.93
N ASP A 15 20.10 -28.94 -11.92
CA ASP A 15 20.60 -28.06 -12.98
C ASP A 15 19.48 -27.55 -13.88
N VAL A 16 18.58 -28.44 -14.31
CA VAL A 16 17.46 -28.10 -15.19
C VAL A 16 16.41 -27.26 -14.44
N TYR A 17 16.14 -27.57 -13.18
CA TYR A 17 15.14 -26.85 -12.40
C TYR A 17 15.54 -25.37 -12.17
N PHE A 18 16.77 -25.14 -11.71
CA PHE A 18 17.27 -23.80 -11.44
C PHE A 18 17.26 -22.94 -12.71
N GLN A 19 17.83 -23.45 -13.79
CA GLN A 19 17.80 -22.78 -15.09
C GLN A 19 16.37 -22.51 -15.56
N GLY A 20 15.46 -23.48 -15.40
CA GLY A 20 14.05 -23.32 -15.74
C GLY A 20 13.35 -22.22 -14.93
N ARG A 21 13.72 -22.07 -13.66
CA ARG A 21 13.19 -20.97 -12.82
C ARG A 21 13.66 -19.60 -13.29
N GLU A 22 14.92 -19.45 -13.68
CA GLU A 22 15.47 -18.21 -14.19
C GLU A 22 14.88 -17.79 -15.55
N THR A 23 14.54 -18.74 -16.41
CA THR A 23 13.99 -18.45 -17.75
C THR A 23 12.63 -17.76 -17.72
N VAL A 24 11.91 -17.75 -16.58
CA VAL A 24 10.61 -17.07 -16.45
C VAL A 24 10.74 -15.56 -16.22
N ASN A 25 11.92 -15.08 -15.81
CA ASN A 25 12.14 -13.67 -15.45
C ASN A 25 11.69 -12.72 -16.57
N LYS A 26 12.05 -13.00 -17.82
CA LYS A 26 11.64 -12.18 -18.98
C LYS A 26 10.12 -12.00 -19.14
N TYR A 27 9.32 -12.92 -18.65
CA TYR A 27 7.87 -12.79 -18.69
C TYR A 27 7.38 -11.88 -17.57
N TYR A 28 7.96 -12.00 -16.37
CA TYR A 28 7.63 -11.11 -15.26
C TYR A 28 8.09 -9.68 -15.52
N ASP A 29 9.26 -9.49 -16.14
CA ASP A 29 9.80 -8.16 -16.50
C ASP A 29 8.89 -7.40 -17.48
N ALA A 30 8.16 -8.13 -18.35
CA ALA A 30 7.21 -7.54 -19.29
C ALA A 30 5.85 -7.19 -18.67
N VAL A 31 5.50 -7.72 -17.49
CA VAL A 31 4.16 -7.57 -16.89
C VAL A 31 3.81 -6.10 -16.60
N PRO A 32 4.68 -5.24 -16.04
CA PRO A 32 4.32 -3.86 -15.75
C PRO A 32 3.88 -3.07 -16.98
N ASP A 33 4.55 -3.24 -18.10
CA ASP A 33 4.21 -2.58 -19.38
C ASP A 33 2.87 -3.10 -19.92
N ILE A 34 2.66 -4.41 -19.87
CA ILE A 34 1.39 -5.03 -20.30
C ILE A 34 0.24 -4.53 -19.43
N VAL A 35 0.44 -4.49 -18.11
CA VAL A 35 -0.60 -4.01 -17.18
C VAL A 35 -0.93 -2.55 -17.45
N GLN A 36 0.08 -1.70 -17.67
CA GLN A 36 -0.16 -0.29 -18.01
C GLN A 36 -0.95 -0.14 -19.32
N GLU A 37 -0.60 -0.91 -20.36
CA GLU A 37 -1.35 -0.92 -21.62
C GLU A 37 -2.83 -1.23 -21.43
N TYR A 38 -3.13 -2.23 -20.57
CA TYR A 38 -4.52 -2.58 -20.28
C TYR A 38 -5.23 -1.56 -19.39
N MET A 39 -4.54 -0.94 -18.43
CA MET A 39 -5.07 0.18 -17.66
C MET A 39 -5.44 1.36 -18.58
N ASP A 40 -4.63 1.66 -19.59
CA ASP A 40 -4.92 2.69 -20.60
C ASP A 40 -6.13 2.33 -21.48
N LYS A 41 -6.31 1.05 -21.81
CA LYS A 41 -7.50 0.57 -22.51
C LYS A 41 -8.75 0.73 -21.65
N VAL A 42 -8.67 0.40 -20.37
CA VAL A 42 -9.77 0.61 -19.40
C VAL A 42 -10.12 2.10 -19.29
N ALA A 43 -9.11 2.97 -19.24
CA ALA A 43 -9.31 4.41 -19.17
C ALA A 43 -10.12 4.94 -20.36
N LYS A 44 -9.86 4.45 -21.56
CA LYS A 44 -10.63 4.82 -22.79
C LYS A 44 -12.11 4.47 -22.70
N VAL A 45 -12.46 3.42 -21.96
CA VAL A 45 -13.86 2.95 -21.83
C VAL A 45 -14.56 3.59 -20.64
N THR A 46 -13.85 3.78 -19.53
CA THR A 46 -14.43 4.20 -18.24
C THR A 46 -14.20 5.67 -17.90
N GLY A 47 -13.23 6.32 -18.57
CA GLY A 47 -12.73 7.64 -18.21
C GLY A 47 -11.84 7.66 -16.96
N ARG A 48 -11.52 6.50 -16.37
CA ARG A 48 -10.71 6.38 -15.15
C ARG A 48 -9.32 5.88 -15.49
N GLN A 49 -8.32 6.73 -15.32
CA GLN A 49 -6.91 6.36 -15.52
C GLN A 49 -6.35 5.71 -14.25
N TYR A 50 -5.64 4.60 -14.45
CA TYR A 50 -4.91 3.89 -13.39
C TYR A 50 -3.47 3.62 -13.82
N HIS A 51 -2.57 3.54 -12.83
CA HIS A 51 -1.16 3.16 -13.01
C HIS A 51 -0.77 2.06 -11.99
N PRO A 52 0.33 1.33 -12.21
CA PRO A 52 0.84 0.38 -11.21
C PRO A 52 1.04 0.99 -9.82
N PHE A 53 1.38 2.28 -9.77
CA PHE A 53 1.46 3.10 -8.57
C PHE A 53 0.78 4.43 -8.85
N ASP A 54 -0.29 4.74 -8.13
CA ASP A 54 -0.99 6.02 -8.21
C ASP A 54 -0.64 6.90 -7.01
N TYR A 55 -0.17 8.11 -7.27
CA TYR A 55 0.03 9.10 -6.23
C TYR A 55 -1.19 10.02 -6.11
N VAL A 56 -1.61 10.27 -4.87
CA VAL A 56 -2.65 11.24 -4.52
C VAL A 56 -2.23 12.09 -3.32
N GLY A 57 -2.68 13.33 -3.27
CA GLY A 57 -2.40 14.27 -2.18
C GLY A 57 -1.62 15.50 -2.61
N ALA A 58 -0.93 16.15 -1.67
CA ALA A 58 -0.18 17.37 -1.94
C ALA A 58 1.01 17.13 -2.88
N PRO A 59 1.21 17.93 -3.94
CA PRO A 59 2.30 17.72 -4.90
C PRO A 59 3.70 17.93 -4.29
N ASP A 60 3.76 18.63 -3.16
CA ASP A 60 4.97 18.91 -2.40
C ASP A 60 4.96 18.19 -1.02
N ALA A 61 4.30 17.05 -0.93
CA ALA A 61 4.24 16.27 0.30
C ALA A 61 5.63 15.84 0.79
N THR A 62 5.87 16.00 2.07
CA THR A 62 7.07 15.50 2.76
C THR A 62 6.83 14.16 3.43
N ASP A 63 5.57 13.86 3.72
CA ASP A 63 5.10 12.67 4.42
C ASP A 63 4.12 11.91 3.51
N VAL A 64 4.50 10.70 3.16
CA VAL A 64 3.73 9.87 2.22
C VAL A 64 3.45 8.51 2.85
N ILE A 65 2.19 8.09 2.82
CA ILE A 65 1.83 6.70 3.13
C ILE A 65 1.93 5.88 1.84
N VAL A 66 2.39 4.64 1.95
CA VAL A 66 2.34 3.63 0.87
C VAL A 66 1.47 2.48 1.37
N ALA A 67 0.42 2.15 0.63
CA ALA A 67 -0.53 1.12 1.02
C ALA A 67 -1.13 0.37 -0.18
N ILE A 68 -1.76 -0.78 0.09
CA ILE A 68 -2.44 -1.63 -0.90
C ILE A 68 -3.90 -1.83 -0.48
N GLY A 69 -4.79 -1.83 -1.47
CA GLY A 69 -6.19 -2.26 -1.30
C GLY A 69 -7.10 -1.21 -0.68
N SER A 70 -8.18 -1.65 -0.06
CA SER A 70 -9.29 -0.79 0.38
C SER A 70 -8.92 0.28 1.42
N GLY A 71 -7.88 0.05 2.21
CA GLY A 71 -7.39 1.08 3.15
C GLY A 71 -6.92 2.36 2.46
N CYS A 72 -6.55 2.28 1.17
CA CYS A 72 -6.15 3.44 0.39
C CYS A 72 -7.28 4.48 0.26
N GLU A 73 -8.53 4.04 0.16
CA GLU A 73 -9.68 4.95 0.02
C GLU A 73 -9.89 5.77 1.31
N THR A 74 -9.82 5.12 2.48
CA THR A 74 -9.87 5.82 3.77
C THR A 74 -8.72 6.82 3.92
N ILE A 75 -7.52 6.44 3.48
CA ILE A 75 -6.34 7.33 3.55
C ILE A 75 -6.53 8.52 2.61
N GLU A 76 -6.95 8.30 1.37
CA GLU A 76 -7.18 9.36 0.39
C GLU A 76 -8.18 10.38 0.89
N GLU A 77 -9.37 9.94 1.30
CA GLU A 77 -10.40 10.82 1.85
C GLU A 77 -9.88 11.63 3.05
N THR A 78 -9.11 10.97 3.92
CA THR A 78 -8.53 11.64 5.09
C THR A 78 -7.53 12.72 4.70
N ILE A 79 -6.62 12.44 3.78
CA ILE A 79 -5.61 13.43 3.35
C ILE A 79 -6.23 14.58 2.56
N GLU A 80 -7.25 14.32 1.74
CA GLU A 80 -8.01 15.37 1.07
C GLU A 80 -8.63 16.33 2.09
N TYR A 81 -9.31 15.79 3.10
CA TYR A 81 -9.88 16.57 4.18
C TYR A 81 -8.82 17.37 4.95
N LEU A 82 -7.73 16.72 5.38
CA LEU A 82 -6.69 17.37 6.19
C LEU A 82 -5.91 18.42 5.39
N ASN A 83 -5.56 18.13 4.13
CA ASN A 83 -4.87 19.08 3.28
C ASN A 83 -5.74 20.32 3.01
N ALA A 84 -7.05 20.14 2.75
CA ALA A 84 -7.98 21.22 2.48
C ALA A 84 -8.34 22.03 3.74
N LYS A 85 -8.56 21.39 4.89
CA LYS A 85 -9.06 22.04 6.09
C LYS A 85 -7.96 22.52 7.04
N ARG A 86 -6.80 21.87 7.03
CA ARG A 86 -5.71 22.15 7.99
C ARG A 86 -4.43 22.63 7.31
N GLY A 87 -4.40 22.66 5.98
CA GLY A 87 -3.21 23.06 5.22
C GLY A 87 -2.04 22.09 5.39
N THR A 88 -2.30 20.82 5.73
CA THR A 88 -1.27 19.79 5.78
C THR A 88 -0.79 19.45 4.38
N LYS A 89 0.37 18.79 4.27
CA LYS A 89 0.96 18.37 2.99
C LYS A 89 1.22 16.88 3.02
N TYR A 90 0.14 16.12 3.10
CA TYR A 90 0.19 14.66 3.13
C TYR A 90 -0.04 14.07 1.74
N GLY A 91 0.56 12.93 1.49
CA GLY A 91 0.41 12.18 0.25
C GLY A 91 0.28 10.68 0.48
N LEU A 92 -0.27 9.99 -0.51
CA LEU A 92 -0.45 8.55 -0.54
C LEU A 92 0.03 8.00 -1.88
N VAL A 93 0.77 6.91 -1.86
CA VAL A 93 0.99 6.04 -3.01
C VAL A 93 0.11 4.80 -2.86
N LYS A 94 -0.83 4.64 -3.78
CA LYS A 94 -1.68 3.44 -3.90
C LYS A 94 -0.95 2.42 -4.77
N VAL A 95 -0.58 1.28 -4.21
CA VAL A 95 0.04 0.17 -4.96
C VAL A 95 -1.07 -0.66 -5.61
N ARG A 96 -1.17 -0.62 -6.93
CA ARG A 96 -2.15 -1.39 -7.71
C ARG A 96 -1.56 -2.66 -8.31
N LEU A 97 -0.28 -2.63 -8.69
CA LEU A 97 0.46 -3.82 -9.10
C LEU A 97 1.59 -4.10 -8.10
N TYR A 98 1.36 -5.08 -7.22
CA TYR A 98 2.33 -5.42 -6.19
C TYR A 98 3.45 -6.35 -6.71
N ARG A 99 3.13 -7.29 -7.58
CA ARG A 99 4.08 -8.22 -8.19
C ARG A 99 3.88 -8.34 -9.71
N PRO A 100 4.94 -8.17 -10.48
CA PRO A 100 6.29 -7.77 -10.08
C PRO A 100 6.33 -6.31 -9.57
N PHE A 101 7.22 -6.03 -8.59
CA PHE A 101 7.38 -4.68 -8.05
C PHE A 101 8.27 -3.84 -8.98
N ASP A 102 7.67 -2.89 -9.68
CA ASP A 102 8.39 -2.00 -10.60
C ASP A 102 9.02 -0.83 -9.82
N VAL A 103 10.29 -0.99 -9.48
CA VAL A 103 11.08 0.00 -8.72
C VAL A 103 11.13 1.35 -9.42
N LYS A 104 11.22 1.37 -10.77
CA LYS A 104 11.28 2.60 -11.54
C LYS A 104 9.98 3.38 -11.42
N ARG A 105 8.84 2.75 -11.74
CA ARG A 105 7.52 3.38 -11.66
C ARG A 105 7.16 3.79 -10.22
N PHE A 106 7.53 2.99 -9.24
CA PHE A 106 7.35 3.35 -7.83
C PHE A 106 8.10 4.65 -7.50
N ASN A 107 9.37 4.75 -7.89
CA ASN A 107 10.18 5.94 -7.64
C ASN A 107 9.69 7.18 -8.41
N GLU A 108 9.16 7.00 -9.62
CA GLU A 108 8.57 8.06 -10.43
C GLU A 108 7.25 8.59 -9.85
N ALA A 109 6.49 7.75 -9.15
CA ALA A 109 5.25 8.14 -8.48
C ALA A 109 5.48 9.01 -7.23
N LEU A 110 6.68 8.99 -6.64
CA LEU A 110 6.97 9.74 -5.42
C LEU A 110 7.23 11.23 -5.72
N PRO A 111 6.66 12.17 -4.94
CA PRO A 111 7.04 13.58 -5.06
C PRO A 111 8.51 13.78 -4.67
N SER A 112 9.19 14.70 -5.36
CA SER A 112 10.61 14.98 -5.10
C SER A 112 10.89 15.57 -3.72
N SER A 113 9.86 16.07 -3.06
CA SER A 113 9.90 16.66 -1.71
C SER A 113 9.82 15.63 -0.58
N VAL A 114 9.55 14.35 -0.88
CA VAL A 114 9.34 13.32 0.14
C VAL A 114 10.57 13.12 1.02
N LYS A 115 10.36 13.08 2.33
CA LYS A 115 11.39 12.85 3.36
C LYS A 115 11.08 11.65 4.24
N ARG A 116 9.79 11.35 4.41
CA ARG A 116 9.31 10.26 5.25
C ARG A 116 8.27 9.44 4.51
N ILE A 117 8.45 8.14 4.54
CA ILE A 117 7.48 7.18 4.00
C ILE A 117 7.03 6.26 5.13
N THR A 118 5.73 6.14 5.28
CA THR A 118 5.10 5.16 6.18
C THR A 118 4.43 4.09 5.35
N VAL A 119 4.95 2.87 5.42
CA VAL A 119 4.36 1.73 4.70
C VAL A 119 3.37 1.03 5.59
N LEU A 120 2.17 0.81 5.09
CA LEU A 120 1.09 0.15 5.80
C LEU A 120 0.81 -1.23 5.20
N ASP A 121 1.08 -2.24 5.99
CA ASP A 121 0.79 -3.64 5.66
C ASP A 121 -0.43 -4.14 6.44
N ARG A 122 -1.36 -4.80 5.74
CA ARG A 122 -2.52 -5.45 6.35
C ARG A 122 -2.23 -6.93 6.59
N THR A 123 -1.04 -7.20 7.10
CA THR A 123 -0.54 -8.53 7.45
C THR A 123 0.38 -8.47 8.65
N LYS A 124 0.69 -9.61 9.21
CA LYS A 124 1.68 -9.78 10.28
C LYS A 124 2.56 -10.99 9.96
N GLU A 125 3.85 -10.72 9.76
CA GLU A 125 4.87 -11.75 9.57
C GLU A 125 5.63 -11.98 10.90
N PRO A 126 5.26 -13.00 11.70
CA PRO A 126 5.93 -13.25 12.98
C PRO A 126 7.43 -13.52 12.80
N GLY A 127 8.25 -12.76 13.51
CA GLY A 127 9.71 -12.90 13.47
C GLY A 127 10.41 -12.18 12.32
N ALA A 128 9.67 -11.61 11.35
CA ALA A 128 10.27 -10.80 10.30
C ALA A 128 10.70 -9.41 10.82
N ILE A 129 11.71 -8.83 10.18
CA ILE A 129 12.18 -7.46 10.48
C ILE A 129 11.23 -6.37 9.93
N GLY A 130 10.30 -6.76 9.07
CA GLY A 130 9.26 -5.91 8.49
C GLY A 130 8.26 -6.75 7.71
N GLU A 131 7.15 -6.15 7.37
CA GLU A 131 6.09 -6.78 6.59
C GLU A 131 6.43 -6.73 5.09
N PRO A 132 5.78 -7.53 4.22
CA PRO A 132 6.21 -7.69 2.83
C PRO A 132 6.31 -6.39 2.02
N LEU A 133 5.29 -5.53 2.06
CA LEU A 133 5.33 -4.26 1.31
C LEU A 133 6.42 -3.34 1.84
N TYR A 134 6.57 -3.26 3.17
CA TYR A 134 7.63 -2.46 3.78
C TYR A 134 9.02 -2.89 3.28
N LEU A 135 9.31 -4.19 3.23
CA LEU A 135 10.60 -4.70 2.77
C LEU A 135 10.86 -4.35 1.30
N ASP A 136 9.85 -4.44 0.44
CA ASP A 136 9.98 -4.06 -0.97
C ASP A 136 10.24 -2.56 -1.14
N VAL A 137 9.52 -1.73 -0.38
CA VAL A 137 9.71 -0.26 -0.42
C VAL A 137 11.10 0.13 0.08
N VAL A 138 11.58 -0.47 1.17
CA VAL A 138 12.94 -0.23 1.66
C VAL A 138 13.98 -0.59 0.60
N ALA A 139 13.85 -1.76 -0.02
CA ALA A 139 14.74 -2.19 -1.09
C ALA A 139 14.68 -1.25 -2.32
N ALA A 140 13.50 -0.77 -2.68
CA ALA A 140 13.32 0.15 -3.80
C ALA A 140 13.92 1.55 -3.56
N LEU A 141 14.17 1.91 -2.31
CA LEU A 141 14.69 3.22 -1.88
C LEU A 141 16.14 3.17 -1.34
N GLU A 142 16.85 2.06 -1.51
CA GLU A 142 18.17 1.79 -0.90
C GLU A 142 19.17 2.94 -1.00
N ASN A 143 19.13 3.72 -2.08
CA ASN A 143 20.08 4.82 -2.32
C ASN A 143 19.47 6.21 -2.10
N LYS A 144 18.35 6.32 -1.41
CA LYS A 144 17.67 7.60 -1.15
C LYS A 144 17.72 7.98 0.32
N ASP A 145 17.95 9.26 0.59
CA ASP A 145 17.85 9.82 1.94
C ASP A 145 16.37 10.07 2.32
N ILE A 146 15.62 8.97 2.43
CA ILE A 146 14.22 8.98 2.82
C ILE A 146 14.06 8.04 4.01
N ARG A 147 13.50 8.56 5.09
CA ARG A 147 13.19 7.72 6.25
C ARG A 147 11.96 6.87 5.99
N VAL A 148 12.11 5.55 6.11
CA VAL A 148 11.00 4.59 5.92
C VAL A 148 10.67 3.90 7.24
N ILE A 149 9.40 3.92 7.62
CA ILE A 149 8.86 3.14 8.74
C ILE A 149 7.70 2.28 8.26
N GLY A 150 7.51 1.13 8.88
CA GLY A 150 6.40 0.22 8.60
C GLY A 150 5.43 0.14 9.76
N GLY A 151 4.16 0.00 9.46
CA GLY A 151 3.09 -0.20 10.43
C GLY A 151 2.06 -1.21 9.95
N ARG A 152 1.31 -1.77 10.88
CA ARG A 152 0.27 -2.77 10.63
C ARG A 152 -1.09 -2.24 11.01
N TYR A 153 -2.09 -2.52 10.18
CA TYR A 153 -3.46 -2.11 10.39
C TYR A 153 -4.45 -3.15 9.90
N GLY A 154 -5.68 -3.08 10.34
CA GLY A 154 -6.84 -3.72 9.71
C GLY A 154 -6.82 -5.24 9.59
N LEU A 155 -5.97 -5.97 10.35
CA LEU A 155 -5.97 -7.43 10.33
C LEU A 155 -7.34 -7.97 10.72
N SER A 156 -7.75 -9.07 10.06
CA SER A 156 -9.05 -9.70 10.28
C SER A 156 -10.23 -8.72 10.18
N SER A 157 -10.15 -7.82 9.20
CA SER A 157 -11.18 -6.78 8.96
C SER A 157 -11.42 -5.81 10.13
N LYS A 158 -10.42 -5.65 11.02
CA LYS A 158 -10.47 -4.60 12.04
C LYS A 158 -10.64 -3.24 11.34
N GLU A 159 -11.51 -2.42 11.89
CA GLU A 159 -11.82 -1.09 11.38
C GLU A 159 -10.58 -0.23 11.19
N PHE A 160 -10.62 0.61 10.15
CA PHE A 160 -9.56 1.57 9.84
C PHE A 160 -10.19 2.93 9.53
N THR A 161 -10.02 3.88 10.43
CA THR A 161 -10.73 5.16 10.41
C THR A 161 -9.84 6.34 10.01
N PRO A 162 -10.42 7.47 9.57
CA PRO A 162 -9.69 8.73 9.34
C PRO A 162 -8.84 9.16 10.54
N SER A 163 -9.35 8.97 11.75
CA SER A 163 -8.62 9.29 13.00
C SER A 163 -7.34 8.46 13.15
N MET A 164 -7.38 7.18 12.77
CA MET A 164 -6.20 6.30 12.76
C MET A 164 -5.19 6.74 11.70
N VAL A 165 -5.65 7.15 10.52
CA VAL A 165 -4.78 7.70 9.46
C VAL A 165 -4.06 8.95 9.94
N PHE A 166 -4.76 9.85 10.61
CA PHE A 166 -4.15 11.05 11.18
C PHE A 166 -3.11 10.72 12.25
N ALA A 167 -3.40 9.77 13.14
CA ALA A 167 -2.43 9.31 14.14
C ALA A 167 -1.15 8.73 13.50
N ILE A 168 -1.27 8.05 12.36
CA ILE A 168 -0.12 7.52 11.61
C ILE A 168 0.76 8.65 11.08
N TYR A 169 0.18 9.69 10.45
CA TYR A 169 0.96 10.85 10.00
C TYR A 169 1.65 11.56 11.16
N LYS A 170 0.93 11.79 12.26
CA LYS A 170 1.51 12.39 13.47
C LYS A 170 2.66 11.55 14.04
N HIS A 171 2.53 10.23 14.02
CA HIS A 171 3.61 9.35 14.43
C HIS A 171 4.86 9.52 13.55
N ALA A 172 4.70 9.58 12.23
CA ALA A 172 5.81 9.80 11.29
C ALA A 172 6.47 11.17 11.47
N GLU A 173 5.69 12.25 11.61
CA GLU A 173 6.17 13.62 11.86
C GLU A 173 7.01 13.72 13.13
N ASN A 174 6.60 13.01 14.19
CA ASN A 174 7.28 12.99 15.49
C ASN A 174 8.41 11.95 15.57
N ASN A 175 9.01 11.59 14.44
CA ASN A 175 10.07 10.59 14.38
C ASN A 175 9.70 9.24 15.00
N GLY A 176 8.46 8.83 14.81
CA GLY A 176 7.89 7.60 15.36
C GLY A 176 8.69 6.34 15.02
N PHE A 177 8.48 5.28 15.76
CA PHE A 177 9.22 4.02 15.62
C PHE A 177 8.64 3.14 14.51
N HIS A 178 9.51 2.29 13.95
CA HIS A 178 9.12 1.23 13.02
C HIS A 178 8.44 0.07 13.74
N GLY A 179 7.51 -0.59 13.06
CA GLY A 179 6.83 -1.78 13.56
C GLY A 179 5.65 -1.46 14.49
N PHE A 180 5.08 -0.26 14.37
CA PHE A 180 3.88 0.12 15.09
C PHE A 180 2.64 -0.65 14.59
N THR A 181 1.57 -0.59 15.37
CA THR A 181 0.24 -1.02 14.98
C THR A 181 -0.74 0.14 15.19
N VAL A 182 -1.93 0.07 14.59
CA VAL A 182 -3.03 0.98 14.86
C VAL A 182 -4.35 0.20 14.95
N GLY A 183 -5.23 0.62 15.86
CA GLY A 183 -6.54 0.02 16.04
C GLY A 183 -6.60 -1.10 17.08
N ILE A 184 -5.55 -1.30 17.89
CA ILE A 184 -5.58 -2.21 19.05
C ILE A 184 -5.76 -1.38 20.31
N GLU A 185 -6.82 -1.62 21.06
CA GLU A 185 -7.14 -0.92 22.31
C GLU A 185 -6.49 -1.62 23.51
N ASP A 186 -6.65 -2.95 23.61
CA ASP A 186 -5.98 -3.78 24.61
C ASP A 186 -4.60 -4.22 24.10
N ASP A 187 -3.68 -3.26 24.04
CA ASP A 187 -2.36 -3.40 23.44
C ASP A 187 -1.32 -3.93 24.43
N VAL A 188 -1.19 -5.23 24.50
CA VAL A 188 -0.20 -5.91 25.35
C VAL A 188 1.25 -5.73 24.88
N THR A 189 1.46 -5.24 23.66
CA THR A 189 2.80 -5.05 23.09
C THR A 189 3.31 -3.62 23.20
N HIS A 190 2.44 -2.68 23.57
CA HIS A 190 2.71 -1.25 23.63
C HIS A 190 3.22 -0.64 22.31
N LYS A 191 2.73 -1.18 21.19
CA LYS A 191 3.07 -0.72 19.83
C LYS A 191 1.90 -0.07 19.08
N SER A 192 0.70 -0.12 19.64
CA SER A 192 -0.47 0.49 19.01
C SER A 192 -0.48 2.00 19.23
N LEU A 193 -0.65 2.73 18.14
CA LEU A 193 -0.75 4.18 18.19
C LEU A 193 -2.05 4.58 18.90
N LYS A 194 -1.95 5.53 19.80
CA LYS A 194 -3.13 6.16 20.41
C LYS A 194 -3.79 7.08 19.41
N VAL A 195 -5.10 6.96 19.30
CA VAL A 195 -5.95 7.85 18.50
C VAL A 195 -6.47 8.93 19.43
N GLU A 196 -5.76 10.07 19.46
CA GLU A 196 -6.07 11.17 20.39
C GLU A 196 -7.11 12.14 19.85
N GLU A 197 -7.26 12.20 18.53
CA GLU A 197 -8.13 13.16 17.87
C GLU A 197 -9.14 12.45 16.96
N HIS A 198 -10.40 12.81 17.11
CA HIS A 198 -11.47 12.32 16.27
C HIS A 198 -11.58 13.15 14.98
N ILE A 199 -11.34 12.50 13.83
CA ILE A 199 -11.45 13.11 12.50
C ILE A 199 -12.74 12.60 11.86
N VAL A 200 -13.59 13.52 11.49
CA VAL A 200 -14.83 13.27 10.75
C VAL A 200 -14.69 13.89 9.36
N THR A 201 -14.65 13.05 8.34
CA THR A 201 -14.51 13.47 6.93
C THR A 201 -15.84 13.59 6.22
N GLU A 202 -16.90 13.03 6.81
CA GLU A 202 -18.24 12.96 6.21
C GLU A 202 -18.81 14.37 5.98
N PRO A 203 -19.38 14.63 4.80
CA PRO A 203 -20.11 15.85 4.53
C PRO A 203 -21.32 16.04 5.45
N GLU A 204 -21.69 17.28 5.72
CA GLU A 204 -22.91 17.59 6.48
C GLU A 204 -24.13 16.97 5.78
N GLY A 205 -25.00 16.33 6.57
CA GLY A 205 -26.19 15.63 6.06
C GLY A 205 -25.96 14.17 5.63
N THR A 206 -24.77 13.62 5.79
CA THR A 206 -24.51 12.20 5.56
C THR A 206 -25.34 11.33 6.51
N THR A 207 -25.97 10.29 5.97
CA THR A 207 -26.69 9.28 6.76
C THR A 207 -25.89 7.99 6.77
N ASN A 208 -25.43 7.59 7.95
CA ASN A 208 -24.72 6.32 8.16
C ASN A 208 -25.72 5.21 8.44
N CYS A 209 -25.66 4.13 7.66
CA CYS A 209 -26.48 2.94 7.86
C CYS A 209 -25.59 1.72 8.08
N MET A 210 -25.82 1.00 9.18
CA MET A 210 -25.16 -0.26 9.47
C MET A 210 -26.11 -1.42 9.19
N PHE A 211 -25.72 -2.32 8.30
CA PHE A 211 -26.45 -3.57 8.05
C PHE A 211 -25.73 -4.73 8.73
N LEU A 212 -26.38 -5.29 9.73
CA LEU A 212 -25.91 -6.51 10.40
C LEU A 212 -26.60 -7.70 9.73
N SER A 213 -25.85 -8.52 9.00
CA SER A 213 -26.35 -9.78 8.45
C SER A 213 -25.93 -10.92 9.34
N LEU A 214 -26.92 -11.66 9.86
CA LEU A 214 -26.71 -12.92 10.54
C LEU A 214 -27.00 -14.03 9.53
N ILE A 215 -25.96 -14.74 9.10
CA ILE A 215 -26.14 -15.93 8.27
C ILE A 215 -26.46 -17.07 9.22
N HIS A 216 -27.72 -17.48 9.21
CA HIS A 216 -28.11 -18.76 9.82
C HIS A 216 -27.87 -19.85 8.78
N ILE A 217 -26.94 -20.72 9.07
CA ILE A 217 -26.72 -21.97 8.35
C ILE A 217 -27.54 -23.07 9.02
#